data_e96519a60b0860a912eed6ca37a35fdc
#
_entry.id   e96519a60b0860a912eed6ca37a35fdc
#
_cell.length_a   1.000
_cell.length_b   1.000
_cell.length_c   1.000
_cell.angle_alpha   90.00
_cell.angle_beta   90.00
_cell.angle_gamma   90.00
#
_symmetry.space_group_name_H-M   'P 1'
#
loop_
_entity.id
_entity.type
_entity.pdbx_description
1 polymer ?
#
loop_
_entity_poly.entity_id
_entity_poly.type
_entity_poly.pdbx_seq_one_letter_code
_entity_poly.pdbx_strand_id
1 'polypeptide(L)'
;NGEKRLSYAVCGSSLETFAKRQALTATDIQTFFTALYLVLLKLQEYFLPADGLLLSPEMIYFYEGSFYFCYDPSVSAALQDKTTNLAQELLSMIDQEDEFAVTYAYRFYKLVREDSLGLEAILTQIIEKPREKENAADYFPEERKQPEETEKEKKEIQKKYTEDESEENMKNKKVLV
;
A
#
# COMPACT_ATOMS: atom_id res chain seq x y z
N ASN A 1 26.60 -1.60 33.59
CA ASN A 1 25.54 -1.17 32.65
C ASN A 1 24.62 -2.35 32.48
N GLY A 2 23.48 -2.38 33.18
CA GLY A 2 22.47 -3.42 33.00
C GLY A 2 21.65 -3.11 31.74
N GLU A 3 21.84 -3.87 30.69
CA GLU A 3 20.94 -3.85 29.53
C GLU A 3 19.55 -4.29 29.98
N LYS A 4 18.55 -3.45 29.81
CA LYS A 4 17.15 -3.82 29.99
C LYS A 4 16.71 -4.53 28.71
N ARG A 5 16.33 -5.81 28.84
CA ARG A 5 15.80 -6.60 27.72
C ARG A 5 14.29 -6.77 27.92
N LEU A 6 13.51 -6.32 26.93
CA LEU A 6 12.09 -6.63 26.84
C LEU A 6 11.92 -7.94 26.07
N SER A 7 11.10 -8.85 26.61
CA SER A 7 10.77 -10.12 25.98
C SER A 7 9.26 -10.23 25.84
N TYR A 8 8.80 -10.54 24.63
CA TYR A 8 7.39 -10.78 24.33
C TYR A 8 7.16 -12.27 24.08
N ALA A 9 6.11 -12.83 24.70
CA ALA A 9 5.58 -14.11 24.27
C ALA A 9 4.62 -13.84 23.09
N VAL A 10 5.10 -14.13 21.88
CA VAL A 10 4.35 -13.85 20.66
C VAL A 10 3.67 -15.11 20.18
N CYS A 11 2.35 -15.04 19.95
CA CYS A 11 1.57 -16.07 19.28
C CYS A 11 1.19 -15.58 17.87
N GLY A 12 1.03 -16.51 16.93
CA GLY A 12 0.61 -16.18 15.56
C GLY A 12 1.75 -15.84 14.61
N SER A 13 1.44 -15.15 13.53
CA SER A 13 2.39 -14.73 12.49
C SER A 13 2.51 -13.22 12.47
N SER A 14 3.72 -12.70 12.15
CA SER A 14 3.86 -11.25 11.91
C SER A 14 3.01 -10.82 10.72
N LEU A 15 2.62 -9.54 10.69
CA LEU A 15 1.86 -8.94 9.60
C LEU A 15 2.61 -9.12 8.25
N GLU A 16 3.93 -8.96 8.25
CA GLU A 16 4.76 -9.22 7.08
C GLU A 16 4.62 -10.67 6.58
N THR A 17 4.70 -11.64 7.50
CA THR A 17 4.57 -13.06 7.17
C THR A 17 3.15 -13.42 6.74
N PHE A 18 2.15 -12.82 7.36
CA PHE A 18 0.74 -12.97 7.00
C PHE A 18 0.50 -12.46 5.58
N ALA A 19 0.91 -11.24 5.26
CA ALA A 19 0.74 -10.61 3.96
C ALA A 19 1.49 -11.33 2.81
N LYS A 20 2.65 -11.95 3.11
CA LYS A 20 3.37 -12.80 2.13
C LYS A 20 2.62 -14.08 1.77
N ARG A 21 1.78 -14.59 2.66
CA ARG A 21 0.97 -15.80 2.42
C ARG A 21 -0.37 -15.48 1.76
N GLN A 22 -0.97 -14.38 2.15
CA GLN A 22 -2.28 -13.95 1.71
C GLN A 22 -2.34 -12.42 1.76
N ALA A 23 -2.63 -11.77 0.63
CA ALA A 23 -2.83 -10.34 0.59
C ALA A 23 -3.97 -9.91 1.53
N LEU A 24 -3.84 -8.73 2.12
CA LEU A 24 -4.83 -8.22 3.09
C LEU A 24 -6.11 -7.83 2.38
N THR A 25 -7.21 -8.45 2.78
CA THR A 25 -8.56 -8.09 2.33
C THR A 25 -9.09 -6.85 3.04
N ALA A 26 -10.20 -6.29 2.57
CA ALA A 26 -10.89 -5.19 3.25
C ALA A 26 -11.24 -5.53 4.70
N THR A 27 -11.63 -6.77 4.98
CA THR A 27 -11.95 -7.23 6.34
C THR A 27 -10.70 -7.24 7.24
N ASP A 28 -9.56 -7.70 6.70
CA ASP A 28 -8.29 -7.71 7.43
C ASP A 28 -7.85 -6.29 7.78
N ILE A 29 -7.98 -5.35 6.83
CA ILE A 29 -7.62 -3.94 7.04
C ILE A 29 -8.54 -3.26 8.06
N GLN A 30 -9.85 -3.51 8.01
CA GLN A 30 -10.78 -2.99 9.01
C GLN A 30 -10.47 -3.52 10.41
N THR A 31 -10.18 -4.82 10.51
CA THR A 31 -9.76 -5.46 11.77
C THR A 31 -8.47 -4.85 12.28
N PHE A 32 -7.51 -4.61 11.37
CA PHE A 32 -6.23 -3.97 11.70
C PHE A 32 -6.42 -2.55 12.24
N PHE A 33 -7.18 -1.69 11.54
CA PHE A 33 -7.42 -0.33 12.02
C PHE A 33 -8.20 -0.29 13.33
N THR A 34 -9.16 -1.19 13.50
CA THR A 34 -9.91 -1.30 14.76
C THR A 34 -8.99 -1.71 15.91
N ALA A 35 -8.11 -2.70 15.70
CA ALA A 35 -7.17 -3.13 16.71
C ALA A 35 -6.16 -2.02 17.06
N LEU A 36 -5.64 -1.30 16.06
CA LEU A 36 -4.73 -0.17 16.27
C LEU A 36 -5.41 0.97 17.07
N TYR A 37 -6.66 1.30 16.73
CA TYR A 37 -7.44 2.29 17.47
C TYR A 37 -7.62 1.89 18.95
N LEU A 38 -8.00 0.64 19.21
CA LEU A 38 -8.18 0.13 20.57
C LEU A 38 -6.87 0.14 21.38
N VAL A 39 -5.74 -0.13 20.74
CA VAL A 39 -4.42 -0.04 21.39
C VAL A 39 -4.10 1.40 21.77
N LEU A 40 -4.37 2.39 20.90
CA LEU A 40 -4.17 3.81 21.23
C LEU A 40 -5.01 4.23 22.44
N LEU A 41 -6.29 3.85 22.47
CA LEU A 41 -7.15 4.12 23.63
C LEU A 41 -6.59 3.47 24.92
N LYS A 42 -6.07 2.25 24.80
CA LYS A 42 -5.45 1.53 25.93
C LYS A 42 -4.21 2.24 26.45
N LEU A 43 -3.35 2.73 25.53
CA LEU A 43 -2.17 3.50 25.92
C LEU A 43 -2.54 4.79 26.65
N GLN A 44 -3.59 5.48 26.19
CA GLN A 44 -4.10 6.68 26.88
C GLN A 44 -4.66 6.34 28.28
N GLU A 45 -5.43 5.26 28.40
CA GLU A 45 -5.96 4.78 29.68
C GLU A 45 -4.86 4.55 30.73
N TYR A 46 -3.70 4.03 30.30
CA TYR A 46 -2.55 3.77 31.17
C TYR A 46 -1.51 4.90 31.18
N PHE A 47 -1.82 6.05 30.59
CA PHE A 47 -0.89 7.20 30.49
C PHE A 47 0.46 6.84 29.85
N LEU A 48 0.46 5.91 28.91
CA LEU A 48 1.65 5.50 28.17
C LEU A 48 1.78 6.33 26.88
N PRO A 49 3.00 6.82 26.55
CA PRO A 49 3.21 7.57 25.33
C PRO A 49 3.05 6.66 24.09
N ALA A 50 2.28 7.10 23.11
CA ALA A 50 2.05 6.33 21.88
C ALA A 50 3.34 6.15 21.04
N ASP A 51 4.36 6.97 21.24
CA ASP A 51 5.67 6.84 20.60
C ASP A 51 6.40 5.51 20.92
N GLY A 52 6.03 4.83 22.02
CA GLY A 52 6.54 3.51 22.33
C GLY A 52 5.96 2.38 21.48
N LEU A 53 4.92 2.65 20.66
CA LEU A 53 4.31 1.65 19.80
C LEU A 53 5.24 1.28 18.65
N LEU A 54 5.42 -0.02 18.40
CA LEU A 54 6.23 -0.53 17.29
C LEU A 54 5.30 -0.84 16.10
N LEU A 55 5.38 0.00 15.06
CA LEU A 55 4.50 -0.06 13.89
C LEU A 55 5.16 -0.67 12.64
N SER A 56 6.29 -1.36 12.79
CA SER A 56 6.84 -2.13 11.65
C SER A 56 6.06 -3.45 11.48
N PRO A 57 5.80 -3.91 10.26
CA PRO A 57 5.03 -5.14 9.98
C PRO A 57 5.59 -6.41 10.64
N GLU A 58 6.90 -6.44 10.91
CA GLU A 58 7.56 -7.54 11.62
C GLU A 58 7.20 -7.59 13.11
N MET A 59 6.79 -6.45 13.69
CA MET A 59 6.48 -6.29 15.12
C MET A 59 4.97 -6.20 15.39
N ILE A 60 4.16 -6.39 14.39
CA ILE A 60 2.70 -6.48 14.46
C ILE A 60 2.32 -7.94 14.18
N TYR A 61 1.50 -8.55 15.03
CA TYR A 61 1.19 -9.97 14.97
C TYR A 61 -0.29 -10.21 14.78
N PHE A 62 -0.63 -11.20 13.94
CA PHE A 62 -1.99 -11.66 13.74
C PHE A 62 -2.18 -13.02 14.42
N TYR A 63 -3.16 -13.09 15.31
CA TYR A 63 -3.51 -14.30 16.05
C TYR A 63 -5.00 -14.32 16.38
N GLU A 64 -5.65 -15.48 16.18
CA GLU A 64 -7.08 -15.68 16.49
C GLU A 64 -8.01 -14.57 15.97
N GLY A 65 -7.79 -14.10 14.73
CA GLY A 65 -8.65 -13.11 14.10
C GLY A 65 -8.44 -11.67 14.57
N SER A 66 -7.36 -11.38 15.30
CA SER A 66 -7.05 -10.02 15.76
C SER A 66 -5.58 -9.68 15.57
N PHE A 67 -5.29 -8.36 15.54
CA PHE A 67 -3.92 -7.85 15.48
C PHE A 67 -3.43 -7.41 16.86
N TYR A 68 -2.16 -7.69 17.11
CA TYR A 68 -1.45 -7.38 18.36
C TYR A 68 -0.22 -6.57 18.05
N PHE A 69 0.04 -5.54 18.86
CA PHE A 69 1.13 -4.59 18.65
C PHE A 69 2.15 -4.69 19.77
N CYS A 70 3.42 -4.70 19.44
CA CYS A 70 4.49 -4.61 20.43
C CYS A 70 4.67 -3.17 20.89
N TYR A 71 5.06 -3.00 22.15
CA TYR A 71 5.30 -1.70 22.76
C TYR A 71 6.66 -1.67 23.45
N ASP A 72 7.49 -0.69 23.14
CA ASP A 72 8.79 -0.45 23.77
C ASP A 72 8.90 1.01 24.22
N PRO A 73 8.85 1.28 25.56
CA PRO A 73 8.93 2.64 26.08
C PRO A 73 10.28 3.31 25.87
N SER A 74 11.32 2.57 25.47
CA SER A 74 12.65 3.12 25.20
C SER A 74 12.81 3.69 23.80
N VAL A 75 11.85 3.43 22.90
CA VAL A 75 11.85 3.95 21.53
C VAL A 75 11.44 5.41 21.54
N SER A 76 12.26 6.25 20.91
CA SER A 76 12.06 7.70 20.85
C SER A 76 11.65 8.21 19.46
N ALA A 77 11.50 7.34 18.45
CA ALA A 77 11.05 7.74 17.13
C ALA A 77 9.59 8.20 17.19
N ALA A 78 9.28 9.33 16.56
CA ALA A 78 7.95 9.90 16.56
C ALA A 78 6.91 8.93 15.97
N LEU A 79 5.72 8.87 16.58
CA LEU A 79 4.62 8.05 16.12
C LEU A 79 4.25 8.36 14.67
N GLN A 80 4.30 9.64 14.27
CA GLN A 80 3.99 10.10 12.93
C GLN A 80 4.88 9.47 11.86
N ASP A 81 6.19 9.42 12.08
CA ASP A 81 7.14 8.81 11.14
C ASP A 81 6.87 7.31 10.97
N LYS A 82 6.62 6.61 12.08
CA LYS A 82 6.28 5.18 12.08
C LYS A 82 4.97 4.91 11.37
N THR A 83 3.97 5.77 11.59
CA THR A 83 2.66 5.65 10.95
C THR A 83 2.76 5.90 9.44
N THR A 84 3.58 6.87 9.02
CA THR A 84 3.82 7.15 7.60
C THR A 84 4.47 5.97 6.89
N ASN A 85 5.48 5.36 7.51
CA ASN A 85 6.14 4.17 6.99
C ASN A 85 5.17 2.99 6.89
N LEU A 86 4.42 2.72 7.98
CA LEU A 86 3.41 1.67 7.99
C LEU A 86 2.36 1.87 6.90
N ALA A 87 1.84 3.10 6.74
CA ALA A 87 0.85 3.40 5.71
C ALA A 87 1.38 3.11 4.30
N GLN A 88 2.65 3.42 4.04
CA GLN A 88 3.30 3.10 2.76
C GLN A 88 3.48 1.59 2.56
N GLU A 89 3.90 0.86 3.59
CA GLU A 89 4.08 -0.59 3.52
C GLU A 89 2.76 -1.33 3.33
N LEU A 90 1.68 -0.89 3.98
CA LEU A 90 0.34 -1.46 3.83
C LEU A 90 -0.14 -1.45 2.37
N LEU A 91 0.17 -0.41 1.58
CA LEU A 91 -0.20 -0.35 0.16
C LEU A 91 0.37 -1.51 -0.67
N SER A 92 1.50 -2.07 -0.25
CA SER A 92 2.12 -3.23 -0.92
C SER A 92 1.59 -4.58 -0.45
N MET A 93 0.84 -4.59 0.66
CA MET A 93 0.36 -5.80 1.34
C MET A 93 -1.11 -6.11 1.07
N ILE A 94 -1.86 -5.14 0.53
CA ILE A 94 -3.29 -5.29 0.27
C ILE A 94 -3.57 -6.12 -0.98
N ASP A 95 -4.75 -6.73 -1.01
CA ASP A 95 -5.31 -7.32 -2.22
C ASP A 95 -5.71 -6.21 -3.20
N GLN A 96 -5.02 -6.14 -4.32
CA GLN A 96 -5.25 -5.12 -5.35
C GLN A 96 -6.54 -5.37 -6.16
N GLU A 97 -7.13 -6.56 -6.06
CA GLU A 97 -8.42 -6.90 -6.68
C GLU A 97 -9.60 -6.55 -5.76
N ASP A 98 -9.35 -6.37 -4.46
CA ASP A 98 -10.36 -5.92 -3.49
C ASP A 98 -10.43 -4.38 -3.48
N GLU A 99 -11.38 -3.81 -4.20
CA GLU A 99 -11.59 -2.35 -4.29
C GLU A 99 -11.74 -1.67 -2.93
N PHE A 100 -12.32 -2.35 -1.94
CA PHE A 100 -12.46 -1.80 -0.60
C PHE A 100 -11.14 -1.82 0.17
N ALA A 101 -10.33 -2.87 0.02
CA ALA A 101 -9.00 -2.93 0.60
C ALA A 101 -8.12 -1.78 0.06
N VAL A 102 -8.15 -1.58 -1.26
CA VAL A 102 -7.45 -0.49 -1.94
C VAL A 102 -7.93 0.87 -1.40
N THR A 103 -9.26 1.09 -1.35
CA THR A 103 -9.82 2.36 -0.86
C THR A 103 -9.39 2.66 0.58
N TYR A 104 -9.46 1.69 1.49
CA TYR A 104 -9.07 1.89 2.90
C TYR A 104 -7.59 2.21 3.05
N ALA A 105 -6.72 1.46 2.38
CA ALA A 105 -5.28 1.65 2.49
C ALA A 105 -4.82 2.99 1.90
N TYR A 106 -5.34 3.38 0.73
CA TYR A 106 -5.03 4.68 0.13
C TYR A 106 -5.57 5.85 0.94
N ARG A 107 -6.79 5.74 1.48
CA ARG A 107 -7.36 6.77 2.35
C ARG A 107 -6.52 6.94 3.61
N PHE A 108 -6.10 5.86 4.24
CA PHE A 108 -5.19 5.91 5.39
C PHE A 108 -3.88 6.60 5.02
N TYR A 109 -3.24 6.17 3.94
CA TYR A 109 -2.00 6.77 3.45
C TYR A 109 -2.14 8.28 3.18
N LYS A 110 -3.22 8.71 2.53
CA LYS A 110 -3.50 10.13 2.25
C LYS A 110 -3.63 10.94 3.53
N LEU A 111 -4.50 10.50 4.45
CA LEU A 111 -4.77 11.21 5.71
C LEU A 111 -3.51 11.31 6.59
N VAL A 112 -2.71 10.26 6.64
CA VAL A 112 -1.43 10.26 7.37
C VAL A 112 -0.43 11.25 6.76
N ARG A 113 -0.37 11.36 5.45
CA ARG A 113 0.53 12.29 4.76
C ARG A 113 0.11 13.75 4.83
N GLU A 114 -1.17 14.03 4.95
CA GLU A 114 -1.68 15.39 5.12
C GLU A 114 -1.28 16.02 6.46
N ASP A 115 -0.87 15.20 7.44
CA ASP A 115 -0.37 15.57 8.78
C ASP A 115 -1.25 16.61 9.52
N SER A 116 -2.53 16.65 9.17
CA SER A 116 -3.50 17.60 9.73
C SER A 116 -4.23 17.04 10.94
N LEU A 117 -4.19 15.73 11.13
CA LEU A 117 -4.93 14.98 12.15
C LEU A 117 -4.01 14.01 12.90
N GLY A 118 -4.22 13.86 14.21
CA GLY A 118 -3.59 12.78 14.95
C GLY A 118 -4.09 11.38 14.52
N LEU A 119 -3.26 10.35 14.73
CA LEU A 119 -3.55 8.98 14.30
C LEU A 119 -4.92 8.47 14.78
N GLU A 120 -5.32 8.78 16.01
CA GLU A 120 -6.62 8.40 16.57
C GLU A 120 -7.78 8.98 15.76
N ALA A 121 -7.71 10.27 15.41
CA ALA A 121 -8.73 10.95 14.61
C ALA A 121 -8.81 10.38 13.18
N ILE A 122 -7.65 10.04 12.58
CA ILE A 122 -7.57 9.38 11.28
C ILE A 122 -8.28 8.02 11.31
N LEU A 123 -7.96 7.19 12.32
CA LEU A 123 -8.57 5.86 12.46
C LEU A 123 -10.07 5.96 12.72
N THR A 124 -10.53 6.87 13.58
CA THR A 124 -11.96 7.13 13.81
C THR A 124 -12.66 7.47 12.50
N GLN A 125 -12.09 8.37 11.71
CA GLN A 125 -12.67 8.77 10.43
C GLN A 125 -12.76 7.62 9.42
N ILE A 126 -11.79 6.70 9.43
CA ILE A 126 -11.79 5.53 8.53
C ILE A 126 -12.79 4.48 8.98
N ILE A 127 -12.87 4.22 10.30
CA ILE A 127 -13.74 3.19 10.88
C ILE A 127 -15.22 3.62 10.79
N GLU A 128 -15.53 4.88 11.08
CA GLU A 128 -16.90 5.39 11.11
C GLU A 128 -17.52 5.62 9.72
N LYS A 129 -16.67 5.90 8.70
CA LYS A 129 -17.12 6.18 7.32
C LYS A 129 -16.62 5.12 6.33
N PRO A 130 -17.01 3.85 6.47
CA PRO A 130 -16.48 2.79 5.61
C PRO A 130 -17.02 2.82 4.17
N ARG A 131 -17.97 3.68 3.81
CA ARG A 131 -18.77 3.54 2.59
C ARG A 131 -18.98 4.80 1.75
N GLU A 132 -18.27 5.90 1.98
CA GLU A 132 -18.27 6.94 0.95
C GLU A 132 -17.44 6.40 -0.23
N LYS A 133 -18.11 6.18 -1.37
CA LYS A 133 -17.50 5.90 -2.67
C LYS A 133 -16.69 7.13 -3.11
N GLU A 134 -15.56 7.36 -2.48
CA GLU A 134 -14.51 8.12 -3.13
C GLU A 134 -14.03 7.22 -4.26
N ASN A 135 -14.25 7.64 -5.50
CA ASN A 135 -13.84 6.87 -6.66
C ASN A 135 -12.33 6.55 -6.55
N ALA A 136 -11.98 5.28 -6.64
CA ALA A 136 -10.58 4.85 -6.70
C ALA A 136 -9.80 5.56 -7.84
N ALA A 137 -10.52 6.12 -8.82
CA ALA A 137 -9.97 6.95 -9.89
C ALA A 137 -9.28 8.24 -9.39
N ASP A 138 -9.67 8.79 -8.22
CA ASP A 138 -9.05 9.99 -7.66
C ASP A 138 -7.70 9.71 -6.98
N TYR A 139 -7.37 8.45 -6.74
CA TYR A 139 -6.12 8.03 -6.09
C TYR A 139 -5.03 7.55 -7.04
N PHE A 140 -5.36 7.32 -8.31
CA PHE A 140 -4.39 7.02 -9.35
C PHE A 140 -4.10 8.28 -10.16
N PRO A 141 -3.04 9.05 -9.87
CA PRO A 141 -2.50 9.96 -10.87
C PRO A 141 -2.08 9.12 -12.08
N GLU A 142 -2.41 9.63 -13.26
CA GLU A 142 -2.31 9.02 -14.59
C GLU A 142 -0.90 8.53 -15.00
N GLU A 143 -0.25 7.65 -14.24
CA GLU A 143 1.06 7.10 -14.61
C GLU A 143 1.00 5.70 -15.25
N ARG A 144 -0.18 5.24 -15.67
CA ARG A 144 -0.30 4.02 -16.49
C ARG A 144 -1.11 4.23 -17.76
N LYS A 145 -0.83 5.31 -18.48
CA LYS A 145 -1.04 5.30 -19.92
C LYS A 145 0.31 5.04 -20.57
N GLN A 146 0.70 3.78 -20.68
CA GLN A 146 1.46 3.38 -21.85
C GLN A 146 0.57 3.75 -23.04
N PRO A 147 1.07 4.50 -24.04
CA PRO A 147 0.29 4.77 -25.22
C PRO A 147 -0.05 3.40 -25.80
N GLU A 148 -1.34 3.06 -25.87
CA GLU A 148 -1.82 2.06 -26.80
C GLU A 148 -1.38 2.55 -28.17
N GLU A 149 -0.28 1.99 -28.66
CA GLU A 149 0.06 2.06 -30.08
C GLU A 149 -1.16 1.51 -30.83
N THR A 150 -1.97 2.41 -31.30
CA THR A 150 -3.19 2.07 -32.03
C THR A 150 -2.78 1.22 -33.25
N GLU A 151 -3.51 0.10 -33.45
CA GLU A 151 -3.36 -0.80 -34.63
C GLU A 151 -3.26 -0.07 -35.98
N LYS A 152 -3.59 1.23 -35.99
CA LYS A 152 -3.46 2.11 -37.14
C LYS A 152 -2.01 2.50 -37.43
N GLU A 153 -1.17 2.76 -36.42
CA GLU A 153 0.25 3.09 -36.66
C GLU A 153 1.04 1.86 -37.12
N LYS A 154 0.72 0.66 -36.58
CA LYS A 154 1.34 -0.59 -37.09
C LYS A 154 1.00 -0.87 -38.55
N LYS A 155 -0.20 -0.51 -39.02
CA LYS A 155 -0.60 -0.67 -40.45
C LYS A 155 0.03 0.37 -41.38
N GLU A 156 0.31 1.57 -40.90
CA GLU A 156 1.04 2.58 -41.68
C GLU A 156 2.52 2.28 -41.82
N ILE A 157 3.16 1.81 -40.74
CA ILE A 157 4.58 1.41 -40.80
C ILE A 157 4.76 0.20 -41.71
N GLN A 158 3.84 -0.77 -41.67
CA GLN A 158 3.92 -1.95 -42.52
C GLN A 158 3.68 -1.65 -44.02
N LYS A 159 2.87 -0.63 -44.32
CA LYS A 159 2.67 -0.16 -45.68
C LYS A 159 3.92 0.55 -46.24
N LYS A 160 4.63 1.32 -45.43
CA LYS A 160 5.85 2.02 -45.84
C LYS A 160 6.99 1.07 -46.17
N TYR A 161 7.14 -0.02 -45.44
CA TYR A 161 8.18 -1.04 -45.70
C TYR A 161 7.89 -1.86 -46.99
N THR A 162 6.63 -2.08 -47.33
CA THR A 162 6.27 -2.82 -48.57
C THR A 162 6.36 -1.95 -49.85
N GLU A 163 6.25 -0.62 -49.74
CA GLU A 163 6.44 0.28 -50.90
C GLU A 163 7.92 0.49 -51.24
N ASP A 164 8.80 0.58 -50.23
CA ASP A 164 10.26 0.72 -50.44
C ASP A 164 10.88 -0.56 -51.06
N GLU A 165 10.48 -1.77 -50.64
CA GLU A 165 10.96 -3.02 -51.27
C GLU A 165 10.51 -3.19 -52.74
N SER A 166 9.37 -2.61 -53.13
CA SER A 166 8.90 -2.69 -54.48
C SER A 166 9.62 -1.72 -55.42
N GLU A 167 10.09 -0.58 -54.93
CA GLU A 167 10.88 0.37 -55.72
C GLU A 167 12.34 -0.07 -55.93
N GLU A 168 12.94 -0.72 -54.90
CA GLU A 168 14.31 -1.24 -55.02
C GLU A 168 14.41 -2.44 -55.97
N ASN A 169 13.39 -3.29 -56.01
CA ASN A 169 13.30 -4.41 -56.96
C ASN A 169 13.07 -3.99 -58.41
N MET A 170 12.41 -2.84 -58.63
CA MET A 170 12.27 -2.30 -60.01
C MET A 170 13.53 -1.61 -60.54
N LYS A 171 14.36 -1.04 -59.67
CA LYS A 171 15.64 -0.43 -60.08
C LYS A 171 16.69 -1.46 -60.45
N ASN A 172 16.73 -2.60 -59.75
CA ASN A 172 17.69 -3.67 -60.01
C ASN A 172 17.36 -4.49 -61.30
N LYS A 173 16.14 -4.43 -61.84
CA LYS A 173 15.77 -5.09 -63.09
C LYS A 173 16.12 -4.30 -64.37
N LYS A 174 16.52 -3.03 -64.25
CA LYS A 174 16.91 -2.15 -65.38
C LYS A 174 18.40 -2.09 -65.67
N VAL A 175 19.24 -2.84 -64.96
CA VAL A 175 20.71 -2.80 -65.13
C VAL A 175 21.27 -4.10 -65.77
N LEU A 176 20.41 -5.01 -66.24
CA LEU A 176 20.80 -6.24 -66.95
C LEU A 176 20.08 -6.30 -68.28
N VAL A 177 20.51 -5.45 -69.24
CA VAL A 177 20.45 -5.67 -70.71
C VAL A 177 21.63 -4.95 -71.29
#